data_2c5538c757642aa698e538b954321d05
#
_entry.id   2c5538c757642aa698e538b954321d05
#
_cell.length_a   1.000
_cell.length_b   1.000
_cell.length_c   1.000
_cell.angle_alpha   90.00
_cell.angle_beta   90.00
_cell.angle_gamma   90.00
#
_symmetry.space_group_name_H-M   'P 1'
#
loop_
_entity.id
_entity.type
_entity.pdbx_description
1 polymer ?
#
loop_
_entity_poly.entity_id
_entity_poly.type
_entity_poly.pdbx_seq_one_letter_code
_entity_poly.pdbx_strand_id
1 'polypeptide(L)'
;LRHWKLLGQGSQISPWSVATPLGRRLFTDAWDGYPAARERLLAGIAEARIGNVIALGGDVHRHVAADLRVIPNESRSPVVASEFVTTSITTRGLPGYAQGLVRSSNPDLKHARSDERGYVLLSLDAQHARAEFRATRFPVAAEARLHTQAVYAVESGRAGVQAEHPEGPSPAPAYRRSSSASGAG
;
A
#
# COMPACT_ATOMS: atom_id res chain seq x y z
N LEU A 1 3.83 -1.11 25.34
CA LEU A 1 3.56 -1.53 23.97
C LEU A 1 3.72 -0.34 23.01
N ARG A 2 4.35 -0.55 21.85
CA ARG A 2 4.47 0.47 20.81
C ARG A 2 3.12 0.77 20.20
N HIS A 3 2.83 2.04 19.85
CA HIS A 3 1.51 2.45 19.37
C HIS A 3 1.21 1.83 17.99
N TRP A 4 2.03 2.09 16.98
CA TRP A 4 1.96 1.50 15.65
C TRP A 4 2.83 0.25 15.52
N LYS A 5 2.33 -0.78 14.82
CA LYS A 5 3.06 -2.00 14.45
C LYS A 5 3.24 -2.02 12.95
N LEU A 6 4.46 -1.80 12.49
CA LEU A 6 4.79 -1.84 11.08
C LEU A 6 5.26 -3.24 10.71
N LEU A 7 4.57 -3.87 9.78
CA LEU A 7 4.91 -5.16 9.21
C LEU A 7 5.54 -4.92 7.82
N GLY A 8 6.87 -4.84 7.77
CA GLY A 8 7.61 -4.79 6.50
C GLY A 8 7.71 -6.19 5.88
N GLN A 9 7.32 -6.33 4.62
CA GLN A 9 7.38 -7.59 3.90
C GLN A 9 7.56 -7.34 2.39
N GLY A 10 7.98 -8.37 1.62
CA GLY A 10 8.47 -8.20 0.26
C GLY A 10 7.41 -7.91 -0.78
N SER A 11 6.14 -8.34 -0.59
CA SER A 11 5.15 -8.31 -1.65
C SER A 11 3.79 -7.79 -1.16
N GLN A 12 2.71 -8.02 -1.90
CA GLN A 12 1.34 -7.62 -1.56
C GLN A 12 0.61 -8.74 -0.81
N ILE A 13 0.02 -8.42 0.36
CA ILE A 13 -0.80 -9.35 1.17
C ILE A 13 -2.24 -9.38 0.65
N SER A 14 -2.83 -8.21 0.39
CA SER A 14 -4.20 -8.11 -0.12
C SER A 14 -4.38 -8.86 -1.44
N PRO A 15 -5.54 -9.47 -1.70
CA PRO A 15 -5.77 -10.23 -2.92
C PRO A 15 -5.65 -9.38 -4.18
N TRP A 16 -5.09 -10.01 -5.21
CA TRP A 16 -5.06 -9.47 -6.56
C TRP A 16 -5.62 -10.51 -7.52
N SER A 17 -6.93 -10.60 -7.57
CA SER A 17 -7.63 -11.62 -8.35
C SER A 17 -8.67 -11.00 -9.27
N VAL A 18 -9.02 -11.72 -10.32
CA VAL A 18 -10.09 -11.32 -11.24
C VAL A 18 -11.17 -12.40 -11.22
N ALA A 19 -12.42 -11.98 -11.01
CA ALA A 19 -13.56 -12.87 -11.17
C ALA A 19 -13.78 -13.15 -12.65
N THR A 20 -13.94 -14.42 -13.00
CA THR A 20 -14.24 -14.87 -14.36
C THR A 20 -15.43 -15.87 -14.33
N PRO A 21 -16.10 -16.14 -15.44
CA PRO A 21 -17.16 -17.17 -15.50
C PRO A 21 -16.70 -18.57 -15.07
N LEU A 22 -15.40 -18.85 -15.16
CA LEU A 22 -14.80 -20.14 -14.80
C LEU A 22 -14.20 -20.16 -13.37
N GLY A 23 -14.45 -19.12 -12.56
CA GLY A 23 -13.91 -18.95 -11.22
C GLY A 23 -12.97 -17.75 -11.08
N ARG A 24 -12.20 -17.68 -9.99
CA ARG A 24 -11.26 -16.58 -9.78
C ARG A 24 -9.87 -16.91 -10.33
N ARG A 25 -9.33 -16.00 -11.13
CA ARG A 25 -7.93 -16.06 -11.54
C ARG A 25 -7.06 -15.31 -10.50
N LEU A 26 -6.13 -16.03 -9.90
CA LEU A 26 -5.25 -15.54 -8.84
C LEU A 26 -3.90 -15.09 -9.41
N PHE A 27 -3.28 -14.12 -8.75
CA PHE A 27 -1.88 -13.73 -8.97
C PHE A 27 -1.00 -14.39 -7.91
N THR A 28 -0.48 -15.57 -8.23
CA THR A 28 0.18 -16.46 -7.25
C THR A 28 1.64 -16.08 -6.92
N ASP A 29 2.19 -15.10 -7.59
CA ASP A 29 3.53 -14.54 -7.31
C ASP A 29 3.52 -13.50 -6.17
N ALA A 30 2.49 -13.56 -5.34
CA ALA A 30 2.31 -12.78 -4.13
C ALA A 30 1.59 -13.66 -3.10
N TRP A 31 0.99 -13.08 -2.06
CA TRP A 31 0.31 -13.84 -1.00
C TRP A 31 -0.93 -14.62 -1.46
N ASP A 32 -1.44 -14.38 -2.67
CA ASP A 32 -2.46 -15.25 -3.27
C ASP A 32 -1.95 -16.67 -3.58
N GLY A 33 -0.64 -16.84 -3.71
CA GLY A 33 0.01 -18.16 -3.80
C GLY A 33 0.11 -18.89 -2.45
N TYR A 34 -0.12 -18.17 -1.34
CA TYR A 34 0.06 -18.69 0.02
C TYR A 34 -1.16 -18.41 0.91
N PRO A 35 -2.38 -18.80 0.51
CA PRO A 35 -3.62 -18.41 1.20
C PRO A 35 -3.66 -18.86 2.65
N ALA A 36 -3.16 -20.06 2.98
CA ALA A 36 -3.12 -20.55 4.34
C ALA A 36 -2.14 -19.77 5.24
N ALA A 37 -1.03 -19.26 4.68
CA ALA A 37 -0.12 -18.41 5.46
C ALA A 37 -0.74 -17.01 5.70
N ARG A 38 -1.42 -16.44 4.70
CA ARG A 38 -2.18 -15.20 4.85
C ARG A 38 -3.26 -15.32 5.92
N GLU A 39 -4.04 -16.39 5.88
CA GLU A 39 -5.09 -16.67 6.86
C GLU A 39 -4.52 -16.76 8.27
N ARG A 40 -3.46 -17.54 8.48
CA ARG A 40 -2.81 -17.65 9.80
C ARG A 40 -2.32 -16.30 10.33
N LEU A 41 -1.73 -15.46 9.46
CA LEU A 41 -1.26 -14.12 9.84
C LEU A 41 -2.42 -13.25 10.30
N LEU A 42 -3.46 -13.13 9.48
CA LEU A 42 -4.58 -12.22 9.72
C LEU A 42 -5.47 -12.71 10.87
N ALA A 43 -5.70 -14.02 10.97
CA ALA A 43 -6.39 -14.61 12.10
C ALA A 43 -5.60 -14.43 13.40
N GLY A 44 -4.29 -14.63 13.38
CA GLY A 44 -3.45 -14.42 14.56
C GLY A 44 -3.45 -12.97 15.05
N ILE A 45 -3.48 -11.98 14.16
CA ILE A 45 -3.64 -10.55 14.50
C ILE A 45 -5.00 -10.34 15.21
N ALA A 46 -6.08 -10.92 14.65
CA ALA A 46 -7.42 -10.82 15.21
C ALA A 46 -7.53 -11.47 16.59
N GLU A 47 -7.09 -12.72 16.73
CA GLU A 47 -7.15 -13.52 17.96
C GLU A 47 -6.34 -12.87 19.09
N ALA A 48 -5.15 -12.37 18.78
CA ALA A 48 -4.29 -11.66 19.72
C ALA A 48 -4.74 -10.21 19.97
N ARG A 49 -5.80 -9.74 19.29
CA ARG A 49 -6.34 -8.36 19.40
C ARG A 49 -5.25 -7.29 19.19
N ILE A 50 -4.37 -7.51 18.24
CA ILE A 50 -3.29 -6.58 17.92
C ILE A 50 -3.87 -5.45 17.06
N GLY A 51 -3.99 -4.25 17.65
CA GLY A 51 -4.44 -3.04 16.92
C GLY A 51 -3.29 -2.26 16.28
N ASN A 52 -3.63 -1.31 15.42
CA ASN A 52 -2.70 -0.37 14.77
C ASN A 52 -1.62 -1.07 13.94
N VAL A 53 -2.01 -2.09 13.17
CA VAL A 53 -1.11 -2.84 12.29
C VAL A 53 -1.15 -2.25 10.88
N ILE A 54 0.01 -1.86 10.38
CA ILE A 54 0.23 -1.37 9.01
C ILE A 54 1.19 -2.31 8.31
N ALA A 55 0.75 -2.96 7.25
CA ALA A 55 1.60 -3.74 6.37
C ALA A 55 2.19 -2.82 5.28
N LEU A 56 3.50 -2.97 5.04
CA LEU A 56 4.23 -2.24 4.01
C LEU A 56 4.82 -3.24 3.04
N GLY A 57 4.49 -3.10 1.75
CA GLY A 57 4.93 -4.01 0.70
C GLY A 57 5.50 -3.30 -0.53
N GLY A 58 5.99 -4.09 -1.47
CA GLY A 58 6.56 -3.64 -2.74
C GLY A 58 6.46 -4.70 -3.83
N ASP A 59 7.45 -4.78 -4.72
CA ASP A 59 7.66 -5.79 -5.74
C ASP A 59 6.64 -5.82 -6.90
N VAL A 60 5.38 -5.66 -6.61
CA VAL A 60 4.26 -5.88 -7.57
C VAL A 60 4.07 -4.76 -8.61
N HIS A 61 4.97 -3.78 -8.68
CA HIS A 61 5.01 -2.67 -9.64
C HIS A 61 3.71 -1.84 -9.72
N ARG A 62 3.03 -1.69 -8.57
CA ARG A 62 1.81 -0.89 -8.43
C ARG A 62 1.69 -0.26 -7.06
N HIS A 63 1.07 0.89 -6.99
CA HIS A 63 0.61 1.47 -5.73
C HIS A 63 -0.67 0.79 -5.28
N VAL A 64 -0.74 0.38 -4.02
CA VAL A 64 -1.95 -0.20 -3.43
C VAL A 64 -2.19 0.38 -2.04
N ALA A 65 -3.44 0.74 -1.74
CA ALA A 65 -3.95 0.90 -0.39
C ALA A 65 -5.12 -0.07 -0.20
N ALA A 66 -5.08 -0.88 0.85
CA ALA A 66 -6.05 -1.93 1.06
C ALA A 66 -6.39 -2.15 2.54
N ASP A 67 -7.62 -2.60 2.77
CA ASP A 67 -8.01 -3.22 4.02
C ASP A 67 -7.55 -4.68 4.05
N LEU A 68 -6.98 -5.12 5.16
CA LEU A 68 -6.66 -6.52 5.39
C LEU A 68 -7.70 -7.14 6.32
N ARG A 69 -8.56 -7.98 5.76
CA ARG A 69 -9.58 -8.73 6.48
C ARG A 69 -9.12 -10.15 6.79
N VAL A 70 -9.62 -10.73 7.86
CA VAL A 70 -9.36 -12.14 8.20
C VAL A 70 -9.76 -13.04 7.02
N ILE A 71 -10.95 -12.82 6.46
CA ILE A 71 -11.38 -13.45 5.19
C ILE A 71 -11.42 -12.35 4.13
N PRO A 72 -10.48 -12.35 3.19
CA PRO A 72 -10.36 -11.29 2.19
C PRO A 72 -11.62 -11.14 1.33
N ASN A 73 -11.98 -9.89 1.04
CA ASN A 73 -13.13 -9.50 0.23
C ASN A 73 -14.51 -9.92 0.80
N GLU A 74 -14.55 -10.46 2.01
CA GLU A 74 -15.80 -10.78 2.72
C GLU A 74 -16.19 -9.60 3.62
N SER A 75 -17.26 -8.89 3.27
CA SER A 75 -17.65 -7.63 3.95
C SER A 75 -17.96 -7.81 5.43
N ARG A 76 -18.41 -8.99 5.84
CA ARG A 76 -18.71 -9.32 7.24
C ARG A 76 -17.48 -9.71 8.05
N SER A 77 -16.37 -10.03 7.38
CA SER A 77 -15.12 -10.34 8.06
C SER A 77 -14.46 -9.08 8.61
N PRO A 78 -13.93 -9.10 9.83
CA PRO A 78 -13.31 -7.92 10.43
C PRO A 78 -12.04 -7.49 9.67
N VAL A 79 -11.86 -6.17 9.53
CA VAL A 79 -10.58 -5.57 9.12
C VAL A 79 -9.66 -5.59 10.32
N VAL A 80 -8.46 -6.17 10.17
CA VAL A 80 -7.48 -6.35 11.26
C VAL A 80 -6.19 -5.59 11.05
N ALA A 81 -5.92 -5.17 9.81
CA ALA A 81 -4.76 -4.37 9.46
C ALA A 81 -5.05 -3.52 8.21
N SER A 82 -4.17 -2.59 7.90
CA SER A 82 -4.17 -1.81 6.66
C SER A 82 -2.89 -2.05 5.90
N GLU A 83 -2.93 -2.02 4.57
CA GLU A 83 -1.77 -2.27 3.73
C GLU A 83 -1.50 -1.10 2.80
N PHE A 84 -0.21 -0.73 2.68
CA PHE A 84 0.30 0.19 1.68
C PHE A 84 1.43 -0.48 0.90
N VAL A 85 1.26 -0.57 -0.43
CA VAL A 85 2.26 -1.17 -1.32
C VAL A 85 2.80 -0.08 -2.24
N THR A 86 4.13 0.00 -2.33
CA THR A 86 4.78 0.93 -3.24
C THR A 86 4.94 0.35 -4.65
N THR A 87 4.87 1.22 -5.66
CA THR A 87 5.18 0.84 -7.04
C THR A 87 6.71 0.76 -7.27
N SER A 88 7.11 0.35 -8.47
CA SER A 88 8.51 0.37 -8.90
C SER A 88 8.99 1.78 -9.26
N ILE A 89 10.31 1.95 -9.33
CA ILE A 89 10.95 3.20 -9.79
C ILE A 89 11.06 3.23 -11.32
N THR A 90 11.46 2.12 -11.95
CA THR A 90 11.77 2.09 -13.40
C THR A 90 11.06 0.98 -14.16
N THR A 91 10.64 -0.10 -13.49
CA THR A 91 10.02 -1.24 -14.13
C THR A 91 8.56 -0.96 -14.51
N ARG A 92 8.16 -1.37 -15.72
CA ARG A 92 6.78 -1.23 -16.18
C ARG A 92 5.80 -2.00 -15.30
N GLY A 93 4.64 -1.42 -15.01
CA GLY A 93 3.50 -2.08 -14.38
C GLY A 93 2.50 -2.66 -15.39
N LEU A 94 1.39 -3.17 -14.88
CA LEU A 94 0.29 -3.66 -15.71
C LEU A 94 -0.43 -2.49 -16.42
N PRO A 95 -1.00 -2.73 -17.61
CA PRO A 95 -1.81 -1.74 -18.30
C PRO A 95 -3.03 -1.30 -17.48
N GLY A 96 -3.40 -0.03 -17.58
CA GLY A 96 -4.46 0.59 -16.76
C GLY A 96 -5.84 -0.07 -16.88
N TYR A 97 -6.19 -0.62 -18.06
CA TYR A 97 -7.48 -1.30 -18.25
C TYR A 97 -7.65 -2.56 -17.37
N ALA A 98 -6.56 -3.25 -17.05
CA ALA A 98 -6.62 -4.43 -16.19
C ALA A 98 -6.95 -4.08 -14.72
N GLN A 99 -6.65 -2.86 -14.30
CA GLN A 99 -6.82 -2.41 -12.91
C GLN A 99 -8.30 -2.27 -12.53
N GLY A 100 -9.15 -1.82 -13.45
CA GLY A 100 -10.59 -1.70 -13.23
C GLY A 100 -11.23 -3.04 -12.89
N LEU A 101 -10.89 -4.09 -13.65
CA LEU A 101 -11.37 -5.46 -13.41
C LEU A 101 -10.88 -6.02 -12.07
N VAL A 102 -9.64 -5.76 -11.71
CA VAL A 102 -9.10 -6.21 -10.43
C VAL A 102 -9.80 -5.50 -9.27
N ARG A 103 -9.95 -4.17 -9.32
CA ARG A 103 -10.63 -3.41 -8.26
C ARG A 103 -12.07 -3.83 -8.07
N SER A 104 -12.84 -4.06 -9.15
CA SER A 104 -14.23 -4.53 -9.05
C SER A 104 -14.33 -5.95 -8.46
N SER A 105 -13.27 -6.75 -8.62
CA SER A 105 -13.20 -8.11 -8.07
C SER A 105 -12.67 -8.19 -6.64
N ASN A 106 -12.11 -7.09 -6.11
CA ASN A 106 -11.48 -7.03 -4.79
C ASN A 106 -11.89 -5.74 -4.06
N PRO A 107 -13.05 -5.73 -3.39
CA PRO A 107 -13.60 -4.54 -2.72
C PRO A 107 -12.73 -4.01 -1.56
N ASP A 108 -11.83 -4.81 -1.04
CA ASP A 108 -10.86 -4.39 -0.03
C ASP A 108 -9.75 -3.49 -0.59
N LEU A 109 -9.52 -3.50 -1.91
CA LEU A 109 -8.60 -2.58 -2.58
C LEU A 109 -9.22 -1.19 -2.71
N LYS A 110 -8.79 -0.25 -1.88
CA LYS A 110 -9.25 1.16 -1.90
C LYS A 110 -8.52 1.97 -2.98
N HIS A 111 -7.25 1.65 -3.20
CA HIS A 111 -6.42 2.22 -4.26
C HIS A 111 -5.63 1.12 -4.96
N ALA A 112 -5.52 1.21 -6.28
CA ALA A 112 -4.65 0.34 -7.07
C ALA A 112 -4.30 1.05 -8.39
N ARG A 113 -3.02 1.37 -8.58
CA ARG A 113 -2.51 2.00 -9.82
C ARG A 113 -1.13 1.48 -10.17
N SER A 114 -0.91 1.15 -11.45
CA SER A 114 0.34 0.62 -12.01
C SER A 114 0.80 1.35 -13.29
N ASP A 115 0.20 2.48 -13.60
CA ASP A 115 0.52 3.31 -14.78
C ASP A 115 1.64 4.33 -14.51
N GLU A 116 1.90 4.64 -13.25
CA GLU A 116 2.91 5.59 -12.80
C GLU A 116 3.99 4.92 -11.93
N ARG A 117 5.12 5.60 -11.77
CA ARG A 117 6.28 5.17 -10.95
C ARG A 117 6.41 6.07 -9.75
N GLY A 118 6.99 5.57 -8.65
CA GLY A 118 7.16 6.40 -7.48
C GLY A 118 7.39 5.64 -6.19
N TYR A 119 6.96 6.23 -5.09
CA TYR A 119 7.11 5.67 -3.74
C TYR A 119 5.95 6.07 -2.82
N VAL A 120 5.85 5.40 -1.69
CA VAL A 120 4.94 5.76 -0.62
C VAL A 120 5.72 6.48 0.48
N LEU A 121 5.25 7.66 0.88
CA LEU A 121 5.72 8.36 2.08
C LEU A 121 4.74 8.08 3.22
N LEU A 122 5.21 7.38 4.25
CA LEU A 122 4.42 7.09 5.45
C LEU A 122 4.81 8.05 6.57
N SER A 123 3.83 8.78 7.09
CA SER A 123 3.95 9.64 8.28
C SER A 123 3.13 9.04 9.41
N LEU A 124 3.69 9.02 10.63
CA LEU A 124 3.06 8.45 11.82
C LEU A 124 3.03 9.48 12.93
N ASP A 125 1.86 9.63 13.53
CA ASP A 125 1.70 10.32 14.81
C ASP A 125 0.88 9.45 15.80
N ALA A 126 0.44 10.01 16.91
CA ALA A 126 -0.32 9.25 17.89
C ALA A 126 -1.74 8.90 17.44
N GLN A 127 -2.32 9.67 16.52
CA GLN A 127 -3.69 9.52 16.06
C GLN A 127 -3.80 8.86 14.70
N HIS A 128 -2.81 9.08 13.81
CA HIS A 128 -2.91 8.64 12.42
C HIS A 128 -1.63 8.01 11.88
N ALA A 129 -1.79 7.06 10.98
CA ALA A 129 -0.78 6.63 10.02
C ALA A 129 -1.23 7.14 8.64
N ARG A 130 -0.50 8.07 8.04
CA ARG A 130 -0.85 8.73 6.78
C ARG A 130 0.13 8.34 5.69
N ALA A 131 -0.40 7.80 4.60
CA ALA A 131 0.37 7.34 3.43
C ALA A 131 0.09 8.25 2.23
N GLU A 132 1.14 8.92 1.73
CA GLU A 132 1.10 9.68 0.48
C GLU A 132 1.74 8.85 -0.64
N PHE A 133 0.98 8.58 -1.69
CA PHE A 133 1.46 7.95 -2.90
C PHE A 133 2.05 9.02 -3.82
N ARG A 134 3.38 9.11 -3.84
CA ARG A 134 4.14 10.06 -4.66
C ARG A 134 4.46 9.41 -5.99
N ALA A 135 4.08 10.02 -7.08
CA ALA A 135 4.15 9.41 -8.40
C ALA A 135 4.67 10.35 -9.48
N THR A 136 5.19 9.77 -10.55
CA THR A 136 5.56 10.42 -11.79
C THR A 136 5.18 9.53 -12.99
N ARG A 137 5.03 10.13 -14.16
CA ARG A 137 4.65 9.42 -15.40
C ARG A 137 5.72 8.40 -15.80
N PHE A 138 5.28 7.33 -16.43
CA PHE A 138 6.14 6.35 -17.07
C PHE A 138 6.14 6.54 -18.60
N PRO A 139 7.29 6.45 -19.29
CA PRO A 139 8.65 6.24 -18.76
C PRO A 139 9.15 7.45 -17.95
N VAL A 140 10.00 7.20 -16.95
CA VAL A 140 10.54 8.26 -16.10
C VAL A 140 11.58 9.06 -16.86
N ALA A 141 11.35 10.35 -17.01
CA ALA A 141 12.29 11.28 -17.64
C ALA A 141 13.30 11.84 -16.62
N ALA A 142 14.43 12.37 -17.09
CA ALA A 142 15.46 12.96 -16.22
C ALA A 142 14.92 14.14 -15.39
N GLU A 143 13.99 14.93 -15.96
CA GLU A 143 13.36 16.08 -15.32
C GLU A 143 11.99 15.74 -14.71
N ALA A 144 11.74 14.45 -14.43
CA ALA A 144 10.47 13.98 -13.91
C ALA A 144 10.10 14.70 -12.61
N ARG A 145 8.88 15.24 -12.56
CA ARG A 145 8.30 15.85 -11.37
C ARG A 145 7.37 14.90 -10.68
N LEU A 146 7.50 14.81 -9.37
CA LEU A 146 6.59 14.05 -8.54
C LEU A 146 5.32 14.86 -8.25
N HIS A 147 4.19 14.18 -8.27
CA HIS A 147 2.91 14.68 -7.77
C HIS A 147 2.33 13.70 -6.75
N THR A 148 1.35 14.16 -5.98
CA THR A 148 0.59 13.29 -5.09
C THR A 148 -0.50 12.60 -5.89
N GLN A 149 -0.40 11.28 -6.05
CA GLN A 149 -1.38 10.48 -6.78
C GLN A 149 -2.62 10.22 -5.91
N ALA A 150 -2.41 9.94 -4.62
CA ALA A 150 -3.46 9.70 -3.64
C ALA A 150 -2.91 9.86 -2.22
N VAL A 151 -3.80 10.08 -1.27
CA VAL A 151 -3.50 10.10 0.16
C VAL A 151 -4.52 9.25 0.89
N TYR A 152 -4.03 8.43 1.81
CA TYR A 152 -4.85 7.60 2.68
C TYR A 152 -4.35 7.69 4.12
N ALA A 153 -5.29 7.62 5.06
CA ALA A 153 -4.97 7.55 6.48
C ALA A 153 -5.59 6.31 7.13
N VAL A 154 -4.97 5.90 8.23
CA VAL A 154 -5.51 4.93 9.17
C VAL A 154 -5.57 5.61 10.52
N GLU A 155 -6.75 5.63 11.12
CA GLU A 155 -6.98 6.20 12.45
C GLU A 155 -6.52 5.22 13.54
N SER A 156 -5.91 5.74 14.58
CA SER A 156 -5.51 4.92 15.73
C SER A 156 -6.70 4.25 16.40
N GLY A 157 -6.58 2.95 16.66
CA GLY A 157 -7.64 2.13 17.24
C GLY A 157 -8.69 1.64 16.24
N ARG A 158 -8.62 2.07 14.97
CA ARG A 158 -9.54 1.68 13.91
C ARG A 158 -8.79 1.17 12.68
N ALA A 159 -8.78 -0.14 12.48
CA ALA A 159 -8.20 -0.72 11.28
C ALA A 159 -9.03 -0.36 10.03
N GLY A 160 -8.34 -0.25 8.89
CA GLY A 160 -8.94 0.11 7.60
C GLY A 160 -8.48 1.48 7.09
N VAL A 161 -8.29 1.57 5.79
CA VAL A 161 -7.80 2.77 5.13
C VAL A 161 -8.95 3.73 4.77
N GLN A 162 -8.74 5.01 5.01
CA GLN A 162 -9.66 6.08 4.67
C GLN A 162 -8.99 7.01 3.66
N ALA A 163 -9.71 7.33 2.58
CA ALA A 163 -9.20 8.29 1.60
C ALA A 163 -9.20 9.70 2.20
N GLU A 164 -8.10 10.40 2.07
CA GLU A 164 -8.00 11.83 2.30
C GLU A 164 -7.94 12.54 0.95
N HIS A 165 -8.62 13.68 0.84
CA HIS A 165 -8.39 14.56 -0.31
C HIS A 165 -7.04 15.25 -0.12
N PRO A 166 -6.15 15.25 -1.13
CA PRO A 166 -4.91 16.00 -1.02
C PRO A 166 -5.26 17.48 -0.92
N GLU A 167 -5.03 18.10 0.24
CA GLU A 167 -5.08 19.55 0.41
C GLU A 167 -3.85 20.13 -0.29
N GLY A 168 -3.99 20.48 -1.56
CA GLY A 168 -2.95 21.13 -2.36
C GLY A 168 -1.67 20.30 -2.55
N PRO A 169 -0.67 20.81 -3.25
CA PRO A 169 0.62 20.15 -3.32
C PRO A 169 1.31 20.21 -1.95
N SER A 170 1.44 19.06 -1.29
CA SER A 170 2.27 18.96 -0.09
C SER A 170 3.68 19.46 -0.42
N PRO A 171 4.26 20.39 0.39
CA PRO A 171 5.61 20.84 0.14
C PRO A 171 6.55 19.62 0.14
N ALA A 172 7.38 19.52 -0.90
CA ALA A 172 8.35 18.44 -1.00
C ALA A 172 9.18 18.42 0.30
N PRO A 173 9.40 17.24 0.93
CA PRO A 173 10.22 17.15 2.11
C PRO A 173 11.59 17.77 1.79
N ALA A 174 11.99 18.77 2.58
CA ALA A 174 13.28 19.41 2.42
C ALA A 174 14.37 18.37 2.70
N TYR A 175 14.98 17.85 1.66
CA TYR A 175 16.16 17.00 1.79
C TYR A 175 17.28 17.85 2.35
N ARG A 176 17.54 17.76 3.67
CA ARG A 176 18.74 18.34 4.28
C ARG A 176 19.94 17.57 3.76
N ARG A 177 20.66 18.15 2.81
CA ARG A 177 22.02 17.70 2.52
C ARG A 177 22.82 17.85 3.80
N SER A 178 23.28 16.75 4.37
CA SER A 178 24.33 16.81 5.38
C SER A 178 25.55 17.45 4.70
N SER A 179 25.85 18.69 5.05
CA SER A 179 27.14 19.32 4.69
C SER A 179 28.22 18.50 5.37
N SER A 180 28.91 17.63 4.64
CA SER A 180 30.18 17.10 5.06
C SER A 180 31.13 18.30 5.16
N ALA A 181 31.41 18.76 6.38
CA ALA A 181 32.49 19.69 6.64
C ALA A 181 33.79 19.00 6.22
N SER A 182 34.35 19.41 5.10
CA SER A 182 35.74 19.16 4.77
C SER A 182 36.58 20.02 5.71
N GLY A 183 37.02 19.42 6.81
CA GLY A 183 38.09 19.96 7.61
C GLY A 183 39.39 19.80 6.85
N ALA A 184 39.92 20.90 6.30
CA ALA A 184 41.30 21.01 5.95
C ALA A 184 42.12 21.21 7.24
N GLY A 185 43.18 20.42 7.37
CA GLY A 185 44.25 20.51 8.34
C GLY A 185 45.45 19.82 7.77
#